data_827d96c48cd0996c026c16c6dac7d3f0
#
_entry.id   827d96c48cd0996c026c16c6dac7d3f0
#
_cell.length_a   1.000
_cell.length_b   1.000
_cell.length_c   1.000
_cell.angle_alpha   90.00
_cell.angle_beta   90.00
_cell.angle_gamma   90.00
#
_symmetry.space_group_name_H-M   'P 1'
#
loop_
_entity.id
_entity.type
_entity.pdbx_description
1 polymer ?
#
loop_
_entity_poly.entity_id
_entity_poly.type
_entity_poly.pdbx_seq_one_letter_code
_entity_poly.pdbx_strand_id
1 'polypeptide(L)'
;MRRTLSTLTMCIFFSAIPWTANASTPTFTHLYIFGDSYCDVGNVFSATGGAEPAAPYYNGRFSNGLIWVDHVAGYLGIGPLKASLAGGTDFAFGGAEVTAPVTTAQGTIPSVPQQVALYLQSTGNKADPKALYIIEGGGNDILNAASSSPQQLGFQIALGISESELLLRRAGARHFLIPNLFNVGVLPAAARNAAFAAAATTATNNSLDVLLALEDALEGVHILRLDVFSLESAVVTDPNHFGFTDVTDPCLSTTICADPDRTFFWDAEHPTVFGHAFFAVTTENTLATQAW
;
A
#
# COMPACT_ATOMS: atom_id res chain seq x y z
N MET A 1 -64.29 -35.94 -4.88
CA MET A 1 -63.74 -34.67 -5.34
C MET A 1 -62.22 -34.59 -4.99
N ARG A 2 -61.34 -34.89 -5.96
CA ARG A 2 -59.91 -34.83 -5.79
C ARG A 2 -59.45 -33.50 -6.37
N ARG A 3 -58.84 -32.63 -5.54
CA ARG A 3 -58.21 -31.37 -5.97
C ARG A 3 -56.75 -31.66 -6.33
N THR A 4 -56.38 -31.46 -7.60
CA THR A 4 -55.04 -31.50 -8.10
C THR A 4 -54.37 -30.13 -7.81
N LEU A 5 -53.30 -30.12 -7.00
CA LEU A 5 -52.43 -28.95 -6.87
C LEU A 5 -51.46 -28.94 -8.06
N SER A 6 -51.53 -27.88 -8.82
CA SER A 6 -50.59 -27.60 -9.90
C SER A 6 -49.40 -26.81 -9.30
N THR A 7 -48.22 -27.41 -9.27
CA THR A 7 -46.96 -26.79 -8.88
C THR A 7 -46.42 -25.97 -10.07
N LEU A 8 -46.41 -24.67 -9.95
CA LEU A 8 -45.82 -23.75 -10.92
C LEU A 8 -44.29 -23.70 -10.64
N THR A 9 -43.49 -24.33 -11.48
CA THR A 9 -42.05 -24.26 -11.43
C THR A 9 -41.60 -22.96 -12.12
N MET A 10 -41.14 -21.99 -11.33
CA MET A 10 -40.57 -20.74 -11.82
C MET A 10 -39.11 -20.99 -12.22
N CYS A 11 -38.84 -21.11 -13.51
CA CYS A 11 -37.50 -21.16 -14.06
C CYS A 11 -36.91 -19.74 -14.03
N ILE A 12 -35.99 -19.48 -13.10
CA ILE A 12 -35.17 -18.24 -13.11
C ILE A 12 -34.09 -18.41 -14.17
N PHE A 13 -34.26 -17.74 -15.30
CA PHE A 13 -33.19 -17.61 -16.29
C PHE A 13 -32.14 -16.63 -15.76
N PHE A 14 -31.02 -17.14 -15.26
CA PHE A 14 -29.79 -16.37 -15.13
C PHE A 14 -29.29 -16.06 -16.54
N SER A 15 -29.57 -14.88 -17.04
CA SER A 15 -28.87 -14.36 -18.19
C SER A 15 -27.41 -14.13 -17.80
N ALA A 16 -26.52 -15.03 -18.22
CA ALA A 16 -25.09 -14.81 -18.17
C ALA A 16 -24.78 -13.58 -19.04
N ILE A 17 -24.52 -12.45 -18.42
CA ILE A 17 -23.93 -11.28 -19.10
C ILE A 17 -22.54 -11.76 -19.53
N PRO A 18 -22.21 -11.77 -20.83
CA PRO A 18 -20.86 -12.09 -21.23
C PRO A 18 -19.92 -11.00 -20.72
N TRP A 19 -19.06 -11.37 -19.79
CA TRP A 19 -17.98 -10.53 -19.30
C TRP A 19 -16.89 -10.49 -20.39
N THR A 20 -17.09 -9.64 -21.39
CA THR A 20 -16.11 -9.36 -22.43
C THR A 20 -15.43 -8.03 -22.13
N ALA A 21 -14.61 -7.99 -21.11
CA ALA A 21 -13.52 -7.06 -21.07
C ALA A 21 -12.23 -7.91 -21.20
N ASN A 22 -11.68 -7.99 -22.40
CA ASN A 22 -10.27 -8.28 -22.57
C ASN A 22 -9.48 -7.06 -22.08
N ALA A 23 -9.47 -6.84 -20.76
CA ALA A 23 -8.49 -5.97 -20.15
C ALA A 23 -7.15 -6.70 -20.28
N SER A 24 -6.34 -6.26 -21.22
CA SER A 24 -4.96 -6.73 -21.30
C SER A 24 -4.24 -6.23 -20.06
N THR A 25 -3.57 -7.12 -19.33
CA THR A 25 -2.66 -6.73 -18.24
C THR A 25 -1.72 -5.64 -18.76
N PRO A 26 -1.63 -4.49 -18.13
CA PRO A 26 -0.72 -3.43 -18.57
C PRO A 26 0.72 -3.95 -18.57
N THR A 27 1.49 -3.59 -19.58
CA THR A 27 2.88 -4.03 -19.71
C THR A 27 3.82 -2.91 -19.33
N PHE A 28 4.47 -3.06 -18.17
CA PHE A 28 5.53 -2.18 -17.73
C PHE A 28 6.88 -2.86 -17.81
N THR A 29 7.95 -2.09 -18.03
CA THR A 29 9.32 -2.61 -18.08
C THR A 29 9.83 -2.99 -16.71
N HIS A 30 9.49 -2.20 -15.69
CA HIS A 30 9.90 -2.35 -14.30
C HIS A 30 8.80 -1.86 -13.36
N LEU A 31 8.89 -2.30 -12.12
CA LEU A 31 8.13 -1.76 -10.99
C LEU A 31 9.14 -1.18 -10.00
N TYR A 32 9.12 0.16 -9.82
CA TYR A 32 9.91 0.85 -8.81
C TYR A 32 9.00 1.25 -7.66
N ILE A 33 9.48 1.05 -6.42
CA ILE A 33 8.67 1.20 -5.22
C ILE A 33 9.41 2.10 -4.23
N PHE A 34 8.71 3.09 -3.70
CA PHE A 34 9.16 4.01 -2.67
C PHE A 34 8.10 4.05 -1.58
N GLY A 35 8.50 3.86 -0.33
CA GLY A 35 7.54 3.80 0.76
C GLY A 35 8.14 3.34 2.07
N ASP A 36 7.29 2.79 2.90
CA ASP A 36 7.66 2.32 4.23
C ASP A 36 7.55 0.79 4.36
N SER A 37 7.27 0.30 5.58
CA SER A 37 7.18 -1.14 5.88
C SER A 37 6.05 -1.88 5.16
N TYR A 38 5.02 -1.16 4.67
CA TYR A 38 3.95 -1.76 3.87
C TYR A 38 4.44 -2.19 2.48
N CYS A 39 5.60 -1.67 2.06
CA CYS A 39 6.19 -1.91 0.75
C CYS A 39 7.60 -2.56 0.81
N ASP A 40 8.32 -2.50 1.93
CA ASP A 40 9.70 -2.99 2.05
C ASP A 40 9.79 -4.51 1.87
N VAL A 41 10.43 -4.97 0.79
CA VAL A 41 10.66 -6.39 0.52
C VAL A 41 12.02 -6.88 1.02
N GLY A 42 12.69 -6.10 1.89
CA GLY A 42 13.92 -6.53 2.58
C GLY A 42 15.05 -5.53 2.59
N ASN A 43 14.81 -4.22 2.45
CA ASN A 43 15.84 -3.20 2.62
C ASN A 43 16.31 -3.08 4.09
N VAL A 44 15.37 -3.01 5.05
CA VAL A 44 15.72 -3.03 6.48
C VAL A 44 16.41 -4.34 6.84
N PHE A 45 15.91 -5.48 6.35
CA PHE A 45 16.54 -6.78 6.56
C PHE A 45 17.99 -6.82 6.05
N SER A 46 18.23 -6.27 4.86
CA SER A 46 19.56 -6.16 4.27
C SER A 46 20.46 -5.21 5.06
N ALA A 47 19.94 -4.03 5.45
CA ALA A 47 20.68 -3.02 6.19
C ALA A 47 21.10 -3.49 7.60
N THR A 48 20.29 -4.34 8.21
CA THR A 48 20.55 -4.89 9.56
C THR A 48 21.29 -6.23 9.54
N GLY A 49 21.73 -6.70 8.36
CA GLY A 49 22.40 -8.00 8.23
C GLY A 49 21.49 -9.19 8.55
N GLY A 50 20.19 -9.05 8.35
CA GLY A 50 19.20 -10.09 8.61
C GLY A 50 18.61 -10.08 10.02
N ALA A 51 18.87 -9.02 10.80
CA ALA A 51 18.38 -8.93 12.18
C ALA A 51 16.94 -8.42 12.28
N GLU A 52 16.49 -7.53 11.36
CA GLU A 52 15.17 -6.91 11.38
C GLU A 52 14.55 -6.86 9.98
N PRO A 53 13.25 -7.16 9.87
CA PRO A 53 12.44 -7.84 10.88
C PRO A 53 12.86 -9.31 11.02
N ALA A 54 13.01 -9.76 12.28
CA ALA A 54 13.39 -11.15 12.58
C ALA A 54 12.18 -12.11 12.44
N ALA A 55 12.46 -13.44 12.36
CA ALA A 55 11.39 -14.42 12.47
C ALA A 55 10.52 -14.15 13.73
N PRO A 56 9.19 -14.25 13.65
CA PRO A 56 8.40 -14.93 12.63
C PRO A 56 7.93 -14.05 11.45
N TYR A 57 8.54 -12.90 11.20
CA TYR A 57 8.29 -12.14 9.99
C TYR A 57 8.84 -12.87 8.75
N TYR A 58 8.15 -12.68 7.62
CA TYR A 58 8.45 -13.45 6.42
C TYR A 58 9.56 -12.79 5.59
N ASN A 59 10.75 -13.38 5.57
CA ASN A 59 11.85 -13.04 4.63
C ASN A 59 12.09 -11.53 4.47
N GLY A 60 12.15 -10.78 5.56
CA GLY A 60 12.42 -9.35 5.57
C GLY A 60 11.21 -8.45 5.27
N ARG A 61 10.01 -9.01 5.13
CA ARG A 61 8.75 -8.26 5.06
C ARG A 61 8.20 -8.04 6.47
N PHE A 62 7.52 -6.93 6.67
CA PHE A 62 6.85 -6.63 7.94
C PHE A 62 5.45 -7.29 8.00
N SER A 63 5.40 -8.58 7.68
CA SER A 63 4.18 -9.40 7.67
C SER A 63 4.55 -10.88 7.86
N ASN A 64 3.56 -11.77 8.01
CA ASN A 64 3.74 -13.21 8.07
C ASN A 64 3.79 -13.89 6.69
N GLY A 65 3.79 -13.12 5.60
CA GLY A 65 3.86 -13.64 4.23
C GLY A 65 4.26 -12.57 3.22
N LEU A 66 3.95 -12.82 1.94
CA LEU A 66 4.12 -11.84 0.88
C LEU A 66 3.24 -10.61 1.15
N ILE A 67 3.77 -9.43 0.84
CA ILE A 67 3.05 -8.17 0.96
C ILE A 67 2.43 -7.76 -0.39
N TRP A 68 1.56 -6.78 -0.40
CA TRP A 68 0.75 -6.42 -1.57
C TRP A 68 1.56 -6.11 -2.82
N VAL A 69 2.71 -5.47 -2.69
CA VAL A 69 3.60 -5.15 -3.83
C VAL A 69 4.23 -6.40 -4.46
N ASP A 70 4.49 -7.47 -3.68
CA ASP A 70 4.96 -8.76 -4.22
C ASP A 70 3.90 -9.37 -5.15
N HIS A 71 2.62 -9.31 -4.75
CA HIS A 71 1.50 -9.81 -5.56
C HIS A 71 1.31 -8.98 -6.82
N VAL A 72 1.35 -7.65 -6.71
CA VAL A 72 1.26 -6.73 -7.87
C VAL A 72 2.39 -7.01 -8.87
N ALA A 73 3.62 -7.21 -8.39
CA ALA A 73 4.73 -7.58 -9.27
C ALA A 73 4.50 -8.92 -9.97
N GLY A 74 3.94 -9.90 -9.26
CA GLY A 74 3.53 -11.20 -9.84
C GLY A 74 2.46 -11.03 -10.92
N TYR A 75 1.41 -10.23 -10.65
CA TYR A 75 0.34 -9.92 -11.59
C TYR A 75 0.87 -9.25 -12.88
N LEU A 76 1.83 -8.33 -12.74
CA LEU A 76 2.46 -7.63 -13.86
C LEU A 76 3.53 -8.48 -14.59
N GLY A 77 3.88 -9.67 -14.07
CA GLY A 77 4.93 -10.51 -14.63
C GLY A 77 6.35 -9.96 -14.44
N ILE A 78 6.55 -9.09 -13.46
CA ILE A 78 7.83 -8.38 -13.18
C ILE A 78 8.58 -9.01 -11.99
N GLY A 79 7.92 -9.90 -11.23
CA GLY A 79 8.49 -10.48 -10.02
C GLY A 79 9.60 -11.53 -10.26
N PRO A 80 10.27 -11.98 -9.20
CA PRO A 80 10.10 -11.53 -7.82
C PRO A 80 10.80 -10.19 -7.55
N LEU A 81 10.21 -9.38 -6.68
CA LEU A 81 10.80 -8.12 -6.22
C LEU A 81 12.05 -8.38 -5.37
N LYS A 82 12.98 -7.43 -5.44
CA LYS A 82 14.18 -7.40 -4.59
C LYS A 82 14.37 -6.00 -4.01
N ALA A 83 14.86 -5.95 -2.81
CA ALA A 83 15.31 -4.73 -2.16
C ALA A 83 16.41 -4.02 -2.98
N SER A 84 16.42 -2.70 -3.01
CA SER A 84 17.44 -1.90 -3.70
C SER A 84 18.85 -2.17 -3.17
N LEU A 85 18.99 -2.41 -1.87
CA LEU A 85 20.26 -2.80 -1.26
C LEU A 85 20.75 -4.19 -1.72
N ALA A 86 19.85 -5.01 -2.29
CA ALA A 86 20.18 -6.28 -2.94
C ALA A 86 20.21 -6.18 -4.48
N GLY A 87 20.31 -4.96 -5.03
CA GLY A 87 20.34 -4.69 -6.47
C GLY A 87 18.98 -4.79 -7.16
N GLY A 88 17.88 -4.64 -6.43
CA GLY A 88 16.51 -4.64 -6.94
C GLY A 88 15.92 -3.27 -7.17
N THR A 89 14.61 -3.24 -7.35
CA THR A 89 13.82 -2.05 -7.71
C THR A 89 12.92 -1.55 -6.59
N ASP A 90 12.92 -2.21 -5.45
CA ASP A 90 12.22 -1.73 -4.27
C ASP A 90 13.16 -0.86 -3.43
N PHE A 91 12.82 0.42 -3.31
CA PHE A 91 13.53 1.42 -2.50
C PHE A 91 12.82 1.74 -1.19
N ALA A 92 11.72 1.08 -0.87
CA ALA A 92 10.99 1.25 0.38
C ALA A 92 11.82 0.78 1.58
N PHE A 93 11.68 1.47 2.71
CA PHE A 93 12.34 1.12 3.97
C PHE A 93 11.33 1.09 5.12
N GLY A 94 11.27 0.00 5.85
CA GLY A 94 10.48 -0.07 7.08
C GLY A 94 10.80 1.08 8.03
N GLY A 95 9.77 1.72 8.60
CA GLY A 95 9.91 2.87 9.49
C GLY A 95 10.18 4.20 8.78
N ALA A 96 10.18 4.25 7.43
CA ALA A 96 10.38 5.50 6.71
C ALA A 96 9.23 6.48 6.94
N GLU A 97 9.58 7.74 7.15
CA GLU A 97 8.65 8.86 7.13
C GLU A 97 8.72 9.57 5.76
N VAL A 98 7.69 10.32 5.44
CA VAL A 98 7.67 11.18 4.25
C VAL A 98 8.35 12.52 4.54
N THR A 99 8.13 13.07 5.72
CA THR A 99 8.53 14.45 6.05
C THR A 99 10.01 14.59 6.37
N ALA A 100 10.66 13.55 6.90
CA ALA A 100 12.06 13.59 7.30
C ALA A 100 12.69 12.20 7.35
N PRO A 101 14.04 12.06 7.25
CA PRO A 101 14.72 10.81 7.56
C PRO A 101 14.66 10.50 9.05
N VAL A 102 14.58 9.21 9.39
CA VAL A 102 14.52 8.75 10.77
C VAL A 102 15.88 8.21 11.20
N THR A 103 16.42 8.72 12.31
CA THR A 103 17.69 8.21 12.88
C THR A 103 17.37 7.14 13.92
N THR A 104 17.93 5.97 13.71
CA THR A 104 17.84 4.82 14.62
C THR A 104 19.22 4.42 15.16
N ALA A 105 19.26 3.49 16.09
CA ALA A 105 20.54 2.93 16.57
C ALA A 105 21.30 2.15 15.48
N GLN A 106 20.59 1.64 14.48
CA GLN A 106 21.12 0.85 13.35
C GLN A 106 21.53 1.73 12.14
N GLY A 107 21.21 3.00 12.16
CA GLY A 107 21.52 3.94 11.07
C GLY A 107 20.35 4.87 10.74
N THR A 108 20.45 5.51 9.58
CA THR A 108 19.41 6.43 9.12
C THR A 108 18.51 5.72 8.11
N ILE A 109 17.22 5.73 8.37
CA ILE A 109 16.17 5.32 7.43
C ILE A 109 15.90 6.52 6.52
N PRO A 110 16.05 6.37 5.18
CA PRO A 110 15.80 7.46 4.26
C PRO A 110 14.29 7.78 4.21
N SER A 111 13.94 9.06 4.18
CA SER A 111 12.56 9.47 3.91
C SER A 111 12.13 9.09 2.49
N VAL A 112 10.82 9.03 2.22
CA VAL A 112 10.31 8.68 0.88
C VAL A 112 10.90 9.58 -0.22
N PRO A 113 10.98 10.93 -0.07
CA PRO A 113 11.69 11.76 -1.04
C PRO A 113 13.18 11.42 -1.18
N GLN A 114 13.85 11.00 -0.11
CA GLN A 114 15.26 10.58 -0.18
C GLN A 114 15.43 9.24 -0.89
N GLN A 115 14.51 8.31 -0.77
CA GLN A 115 14.51 7.06 -1.54
C GLN A 115 14.42 7.35 -3.05
N VAL A 116 13.55 8.29 -3.45
CA VAL A 116 13.47 8.77 -4.83
C VAL A 116 14.79 9.38 -5.28
N ALA A 117 15.42 10.19 -4.44
CA ALA A 117 16.74 10.78 -4.75
C ALA A 117 17.83 9.71 -4.92
N LEU A 118 17.85 8.66 -4.10
CA LEU A 118 18.76 7.51 -4.23
C LEU A 118 18.54 6.77 -5.55
N TYR A 119 17.28 6.51 -5.93
CA TYR A 119 16.95 5.92 -7.23
C TYR A 119 17.48 6.81 -8.37
N LEU A 120 17.15 8.09 -8.38
CA LEU A 120 17.59 9.01 -9.42
C LEU A 120 19.12 9.13 -9.50
N GLN A 121 19.81 9.11 -8.37
CA GLN A 121 21.27 9.07 -8.34
C GLN A 121 21.79 7.79 -9.02
N SER A 122 21.19 6.63 -8.75
CA SER A 122 21.60 5.35 -9.33
C SER A 122 21.37 5.25 -10.84
N THR A 123 20.40 6.00 -11.38
CA THR A 123 20.01 6.00 -12.79
C THR A 123 20.55 7.20 -13.59
N GLY A 124 21.43 8.02 -12.99
CA GLY A 124 21.97 9.23 -13.62
C GLY A 124 20.89 10.28 -13.88
N ASN A 125 19.93 10.42 -12.97
CA ASN A 125 18.78 11.33 -13.02
C ASN A 125 17.84 11.08 -14.21
N LYS A 126 17.69 9.82 -14.59
CA LYS A 126 16.77 9.39 -15.65
C LYS A 126 15.82 8.33 -15.13
N ALA A 127 14.53 8.60 -15.24
CA ALA A 127 13.49 7.63 -14.94
C ALA A 127 13.02 6.93 -16.24
N ASP A 128 12.68 5.64 -16.13
CA ASP A 128 12.16 4.87 -17.26
C ASP A 128 10.70 5.28 -17.53
N PRO A 129 10.38 5.86 -18.70
CA PRO A 129 9.01 6.28 -19.01
C PRO A 129 8.01 5.12 -19.18
N LYS A 130 8.49 3.88 -19.23
CA LYS A 130 7.67 2.67 -19.39
C LYS A 130 7.56 1.85 -18.09
N ALA A 131 8.18 2.30 -17.01
CA ALA A 131 8.04 1.66 -15.71
C ALA A 131 6.82 2.18 -14.95
N LEU A 132 6.31 1.37 -14.03
CA LEU A 132 5.34 1.80 -13.02
C LEU A 132 6.08 2.22 -11.74
N TYR A 133 5.69 3.37 -11.18
CA TYR A 133 6.27 3.92 -9.96
C TYR A 133 5.22 3.93 -8.86
N ILE A 134 5.46 3.19 -7.78
CA ILE A 134 4.62 3.20 -6.58
C ILE A 134 5.26 4.18 -5.58
N ILE A 135 4.45 5.11 -5.06
CA ILE A 135 4.85 6.03 -3.99
C ILE A 135 3.80 5.92 -2.87
N GLU A 136 4.23 5.44 -1.73
CA GLU A 136 3.40 5.20 -0.56
C GLU A 136 4.11 5.77 0.68
N GLY A 137 3.39 6.08 1.78
CA GLY A 137 3.95 6.48 3.07
C GLY A 137 3.11 7.51 3.81
N GLY A 138 3.54 7.79 5.05
CA GLY A 138 2.90 8.75 5.93
C GLY A 138 2.34 8.15 7.21
N GLY A 139 2.23 6.81 7.28
CA GLY A 139 1.80 6.10 8.49
C GLY A 139 2.73 6.39 9.67
N ASN A 140 4.03 6.28 9.44
CA ASN A 140 5.06 6.51 10.46
C ASN A 140 5.10 7.97 10.93
N ASP A 141 4.93 8.94 10.00
CA ASP A 141 4.84 10.35 10.38
C ASP A 141 3.73 10.62 11.39
N ILE A 142 2.56 9.97 11.20
CA ILE A 142 1.41 10.11 12.07
C ILE A 142 1.62 9.40 13.41
N LEU A 143 2.14 8.17 13.40
CA LEU A 143 2.40 7.39 14.62
C LEU A 143 3.47 8.04 15.50
N ASN A 144 4.48 8.65 14.91
CA ASN A 144 5.60 9.30 15.61
C ASN A 144 5.35 10.78 15.95
N ALA A 145 4.21 11.34 15.55
CA ALA A 145 3.93 12.76 15.73
C ALA A 145 3.89 13.15 17.20
N ALA A 146 4.81 14.03 17.62
CA ALA A 146 4.93 14.46 19.00
C ALA A 146 4.01 15.64 19.37
N SER A 147 3.73 16.59 18.45
CA SER A 147 3.04 17.85 18.76
C SER A 147 2.58 18.67 17.54
N SER A 148 2.20 18.06 16.42
CA SER A 148 1.70 18.78 15.25
C SER A 148 0.17 18.91 15.28
N SER A 149 -0.40 19.90 14.54
CA SER A 149 -1.81 19.81 14.22
C SER A 149 -2.03 18.72 13.16
N PRO A 150 -3.12 17.95 13.23
CA PRO A 150 -3.42 16.92 12.23
C PRO A 150 -3.42 17.49 10.81
N GLN A 151 -3.97 18.69 10.62
CA GLN A 151 -4.07 19.36 9.32
C GLN A 151 -2.70 19.75 8.77
N GLN A 152 -1.83 20.31 9.62
CA GLN A 152 -0.49 20.69 9.22
C GLN A 152 0.36 19.46 8.85
N LEU A 153 0.33 18.42 9.69
CA LEU A 153 1.05 17.18 9.45
C LEU A 153 0.57 16.53 8.15
N GLY A 154 -0.76 16.39 7.98
CA GLY A 154 -1.34 15.79 6.79
C GLY A 154 -0.97 16.53 5.50
N PHE A 155 -0.93 17.86 5.53
CA PHE A 155 -0.48 18.64 4.39
C PHE A 155 1.01 18.43 4.09
N GLN A 156 1.87 18.36 5.10
CA GLN A 156 3.30 18.10 4.92
C GLN A 156 3.58 16.72 4.31
N ILE A 157 2.85 15.68 4.78
CA ILE A 157 2.93 14.33 4.21
C ILE A 157 2.50 14.35 2.73
N ALA A 158 1.34 14.93 2.43
CA ALA A 158 0.83 15.02 1.06
C ALA A 158 1.80 15.76 0.13
N LEU A 159 2.42 16.85 0.62
CA LEU A 159 3.40 17.61 -0.12
C LEU A 159 4.65 16.78 -0.45
N GLY A 160 5.18 16.01 0.50
CA GLY A 160 6.37 15.17 0.26
C GLY A 160 6.10 14.03 -0.74
N ILE A 161 4.89 13.46 -0.76
CA ILE A 161 4.48 12.47 -1.78
C ILE A 161 4.38 13.15 -3.16
N SER A 162 3.73 14.30 -3.26
CA SER A 162 3.60 15.08 -4.48
C SER A 162 4.96 15.53 -5.02
N GLU A 163 5.86 16.01 -4.16
CA GLU A 163 7.25 16.35 -4.53
C GLU A 163 8.02 15.14 -5.06
N SER A 164 7.81 13.95 -4.49
CA SER A 164 8.43 12.70 -4.94
C SER A 164 7.96 12.33 -6.35
N GLU A 165 6.65 12.43 -6.62
CA GLU A 165 6.09 12.26 -7.98
C GLU A 165 6.71 13.26 -8.95
N LEU A 166 6.72 14.55 -8.59
CA LEU A 166 7.24 15.63 -9.42
C LEU A 166 8.71 15.43 -9.78
N LEU A 167 9.53 14.96 -8.85
CA LEU A 167 10.95 14.66 -9.11
C LEU A 167 11.11 13.53 -10.12
N LEU A 168 10.37 12.42 -9.95
CA LEU A 168 10.36 11.29 -10.87
C LEU A 168 9.84 11.69 -12.26
N ARG A 169 8.75 12.44 -12.31
CA ARG A 169 8.18 12.95 -13.56
C ARG A 169 9.14 13.86 -14.34
N ARG A 170 9.83 14.76 -13.65
CA ARG A 170 10.88 15.61 -14.26
C ARG A 170 12.06 14.79 -14.80
N ALA A 171 12.35 13.65 -14.18
CA ALA A 171 13.37 12.72 -14.64
C ALA A 171 12.91 11.81 -15.81
N GLY A 172 11.62 11.79 -16.15
CA GLY A 172 11.06 11.05 -17.28
C GLY A 172 9.99 10.02 -16.95
N ALA A 173 9.67 9.77 -15.69
CA ALA A 173 8.59 8.87 -15.29
C ALA A 173 7.23 9.32 -15.84
N ARG A 174 6.34 8.38 -16.15
CA ARG A 174 5.03 8.66 -16.75
C ARG A 174 3.87 7.92 -16.12
N HIS A 175 4.09 6.80 -15.46
CA HIS A 175 3.06 5.97 -14.90
C HIS A 175 3.27 5.81 -13.39
N PHE A 176 2.30 6.28 -12.63
CA PHE A 176 2.36 6.27 -11.17
C PHE A 176 1.17 5.52 -10.59
N LEU A 177 1.39 4.82 -9.50
CA LEU A 177 0.37 4.30 -8.62
C LEU A 177 0.62 4.88 -7.23
N ILE A 178 -0.29 5.73 -6.78
CA ILE A 178 -0.18 6.44 -5.51
C ILE A 178 -1.42 6.14 -4.69
N PRO A 179 -1.35 5.19 -3.73
CA PRO A 179 -2.45 4.95 -2.80
C PRO A 179 -2.71 6.19 -1.94
N ASN A 180 -3.96 6.39 -1.55
CA ASN A 180 -4.21 7.23 -0.40
C ASN A 180 -3.72 6.52 0.87
N LEU A 181 -3.53 7.27 1.97
CA LEU A 181 -3.08 6.69 3.22
C LEU A 181 -4.23 5.88 3.85
N PHE A 182 -3.94 4.65 4.26
CA PHE A 182 -4.85 3.83 5.05
C PHE A 182 -5.22 4.52 6.38
N ASN A 183 -6.29 4.09 7.05
CA ASN A 183 -6.74 4.75 8.28
C ASN A 183 -5.83 4.42 9.46
N VAL A 184 -4.78 5.22 9.66
CA VAL A 184 -3.85 5.05 10.79
C VAL A 184 -4.56 5.03 12.14
N GLY A 185 -5.73 5.66 12.25
CA GLY A 185 -6.51 5.70 13.49
C GLY A 185 -7.10 4.35 13.93
N VAL A 186 -7.15 3.33 13.05
CA VAL A 186 -7.63 1.99 13.42
C VAL A 186 -6.51 1.03 13.78
N LEU A 187 -5.25 1.42 13.58
CA LEU A 187 -4.11 0.59 13.94
C LEU A 187 -4.05 0.36 15.46
N PRO A 188 -3.72 -0.85 15.92
CA PRO A 188 -3.47 -1.10 17.34
C PRO A 188 -2.44 -0.15 17.95
N ALA A 189 -1.38 0.20 17.22
CA ALA A 189 -0.36 1.16 17.65
C ALA A 189 -0.90 2.56 17.90
N ALA A 190 -1.94 2.97 17.17
CA ALA A 190 -2.56 4.28 17.30
C ALA A 190 -3.61 4.36 18.44
N ALA A 191 -3.93 3.27 19.13
CA ALA A 191 -5.06 3.19 20.07
C ALA A 191 -5.11 4.32 21.11
N ARG A 192 -3.94 4.83 21.55
CA ARG A 192 -3.87 5.94 22.51
C ARG A 192 -4.16 7.31 21.91
N ASN A 193 -4.00 7.46 20.60
CA ASN A 193 -4.13 8.70 19.84
C ASN A 193 -5.02 8.54 18.60
N ALA A 194 -5.93 7.57 18.60
CA ALA A 194 -6.73 7.18 17.42
C ALA A 194 -7.45 8.37 16.76
N ALA A 195 -8.00 9.29 17.56
CA ALA A 195 -8.69 10.48 17.03
C ALA A 195 -7.73 11.44 16.30
N PHE A 196 -6.51 11.64 16.81
CA PHE A 196 -5.49 12.42 16.14
C PHE A 196 -5.05 11.74 14.86
N ALA A 197 -4.76 10.44 14.92
CA ALA A 197 -4.30 9.66 13.77
C ALA A 197 -5.34 9.65 12.65
N ALA A 198 -6.61 9.41 12.96
CA ALA A 198 -7.70 9.48 11.98
C ALA A 198 -7.86 10.88 11.36
N ALA A 199 -7.73 11.94 12.16
CA ALA A 199 -7.81 13.32 11.66
C ALA A 199 -6.61 13.67 10.77
N ALA A 200 -5.40 13.24 11.11
CA ALA A 200 -4.20 13.44 10.32
C ALA A 200 -4.26 12.65 9.00
N THR A 201 -4.72 11.39 9.04
CA THR A 201 -4.96 10.58 7.82
C THR A 201 -5.95 11.27 6.89
N THR A 202 -7.08 11.75 7.41
CA THR A 202 -8.08 12.47 6.62
C THR A 202 -7.49 13.74 6.00
N ALA A 203 -6.70 14.49 6.76
CA ALA A 203 -6.04 15.69 6.26
C ALA A 203 -4.99 15.38 5.18
N THR A 204 -4.23 14.29 5.34
CA THR A 204 -3.29 13.78 4.33
C THR A 204 -4.03 13.46 3.03
N ASN A 205 -5.06 12.63 3.11
CA ASN A 205 -5.79 12.16 1.93
C ASN A 205 -6.47 13.32 1.18
N ASN A 206 -7.13 14.23 1.90
CA ASN A 206 -7.74 15.42 1.29
C ASN A 206 -6.70 16.33 0.60
N SER A 207 -5.54 16.53 1.21
CA SER A 207 -4.47 17.35 0.63
C SER A 207 -3.85 16.65 -0.59
N LEU A 208 -3.62 15.35 -0.50
CA LEU A 208 -3.08 14.54 -1.58
C LEU A 208 -4.00 14.52 -2.80
N ASP A 209 -5.32 14.41 -2.58
CA ASP A 209 -6.32 14.47 -3.65
C ASP A 209 -6.25 15.77 -4.44
N VAL A 210 -6.09 16.91 -3.75
CA VAL A 210 -5.97 18.21 -4.39
C VAL A 210 -4.66 18.33 -5.17
N LEU A 211 -3.52 17.94 -4.57
CA LEU A 211 -2.21 18.06 -5.20
C LEU A 211 -2.10 17.17 -6.43
N LEU A 212 -2.46 15.91 -6.33
CA LEU A 212 -2.35 14.96 -7.44
C LEU A 212 -3.37 15.21 -8.55
N ALA A 213 -4.56 15.76 -8.25
CA ALA A 213 -5.51 16.15 -9.29
C ALA A 213 -4.97 17.30 -10.18
N LEU A 214 -4.15 18.19 -9.62
CA LEU A 214 -3.48 19.23 -10.40
C LEU A 214 -2.38 18.65 -11.30
N GLU A 215 -1.71 17.59 -10.87
CA GLU A 215 -0.62 16.94 -11.59
C GLU A 215 -1.12 15.99 -12.67
N ASP A 216 -2.19 15.24 -12.42
CA ASP A 216 -2.84 14.36 -13.39
C ASP A 216 -3.45 15.11 -14.59
N ALA A 217 -3.78 16.38 -14.40
CA ALA A 217 -4.25 17.25 -15.48
C ALA A 217 -3.15 17.61 -16.51
N LEU A 218 -1.88 17.22 -16.26
CA LEU A 218 -0.76 17.49 -17.17
C LEU A 218 -0.65 16.39 -18.23
N GLU A 219 -0.46 16.79 -19.48
CA GLU A 219 -0.35 15.84 -20.60
C GLU A 219 0.81 14.84 -20.44
N GLY A 220 0.51 13.57 -20.75
CA GLY A 220 1.50 12.49 -20.81
C GLY A 220 1.96 11.94 -19.47
N VAL A 221 1.19 12.16 -18.40
CA VAL A 221 1.35 11.54 -17.08
C VAL A 221 0.07 10.81 -16.72
N HIS A 222 0.20 9.62 -16.14
CA HIS A 222 -0.90 8.80 -15.65
C HIS A 222 -0.70 8.52 -14.17
N ILE A 223 -1.55 9.07 -13.33
CA ILE A 223 -1.52 8.87 -11.87
C ILE A 223 -2.73 8.04 -11.47
N LEU A 224 -2.48 6.75 -11.20
CA LEU A 224 -3.50 5.86 -10.67
C LEU A 224 -3.62 6.04 -9.16
N ARG A 225 -4.81 6.42 -8.70
CA ARG A 225 -5.15 6.54 -7.29
C ARG A 225 -5.74 5.24 -6.79
N LEU A 226 -5.21 4.72 -5.70
CA LEU A 226 -5.74 3.52 -5.03
C LEU A 226 -6.38 3.94 -3.70
N ASP A 227 -7.66 3.64 -3.51
CA ASP A 227 -8.39 3.99 -2.28
C ASP A 227 -8.26 2.87 -1.24
N VAL A 228 -7.12 2.82 -0.57
CA VAL A 228 -6.87 1.87 0.52
C VAL A 228 -7.55 2.29 1.82
N PHE A 229 -7.85 3.59 2.00
CA PHE A 229 -8.58 4.08 3.17
C PHE A 229 -9.99 3.50 3.24
N SER A 230 -10.73 3.56 2.14
CA SER A 230 -12.08 3.00 2.09
C SER A 230 -12.08 1.49 2.21
N LEU A 231 -11.10 0.82 1.59
CA LEU A 231 -10.96 -0.63 1.69
C LEU A 231 -10.74 -1.10 3.14
N GLU A 232 -9.75 -0.52 3.82
CA GLU A 232 -9.47 -0.87 5.22
C GLU A 232 -10.65 -0.53 6.14
N SER A 233 -11.27 0.65 5.94
CA SER A 233 -12.46 1.05 6.70
C SER A 233 -13.63 0.06 6.51
N ALA A 234 -13.82 -0.48 5.31
CA ALA A 234 -14.82 -1.51 5.05
C ALA A 234 -14.50 -2.81 5.77
N VAL A 235 -13.22 -3.26 5.73
CA VAL A 235 -12.75 -4.47 6.44
C VAL A 235 -13.01 -4.34 7.95
N VAL A 236 -12.66 -3.21 8.55
CA VAL A 236 -12.83 -2.98 9.99
C VAL A 236 -14.30 -2.87 10.38
N THR A 237 -15.15 -2.33 9.49
CA THR A 237 -16.59 -2.13 9.75
C THR A 237 -17.39 -3.43 9.64
N ASP A 238 -17.08 -4.29 8.67
CA ASP A 238 -17.75 -5.58 8.46
C ASP A 238 -16.73 -6.69 8.21
N PRO A 239 -15.93 -7.07 9.23
CA PRO A 239 -14.81 -8.00 9.08
C PRO A 239 -15.25 -9.38 8.58
N ASN A 240 -16.43 -9.85 8.96
CA ASN A 240 -16.94 -11.17 8.56
C ASN A 240 -17.18 -11.26 7.04
N HIS A 241 -17.57 -10.16 6.41
CA HIS A 241 -17.73 -10.09 4.95
C HIS A 241 -16.41 -10.36 4.23
N PHE A 242 -15.29 -9.94 4.82
CA PHE A 242 -13.94 -10.12 4.30
C PHE A 242 -13.25 -11.40 4.84
N GLY A 243 -13.92 -12.19 5.65
CA GLY A 243 -13.39 -13.43 6.20
C GLY A 243 -12.59 -13.28 7.50
N PHE A 244 -12.47 -12.08 8.05
CA PHE A 244 -11.78 -11.84 9.31
C PHE A 244 -12.70 -12.05 10.52
N THR A 245 -12.11 -12.53 11.61
CA THR A 245 -12.78 -12.64 12.93
C THR A 245 -12.18 -11.65 13.94
N ASP A 246 -10.99 -11.14 13.65
CA ASP A 246 -10.31 -10.15 14.47
C ASP A 246 -9.64 -9.09 13.58
N VAL A 247 -10.00 -7.82 13.82
CA VAL A 247 -9.49 -6.63 13.14
C VAL A 247 -9.04 -5.56 14.13
N THR A 248 -8.78 -5.95 15.37
CA THR A 248 -8.44 -5.05 16.48
C THR A 248 -7.15 -5.41 17.19
N ASP A 249 -6.88 -6.70 17.36
CA ASP A 249 -5.73 -7.18 18.12
C ASP A 249 -4.61 -7.67 17.19
N PRO A 250 -3.33 -7.42 17.56
CA PRO A 250 -2.19 -7.99 16.85
C PRO A 250 -2.15 -9.52 16.99
N CYS A 251 -1.97 -10.24 15.86
CA CYS A 251 -1.77 -11.68 15.88
C CYS A 251 -0.41 -12.05 16.51
N LEU A 252 0.62 -11.26 16.22
CA LEU A 252 1.94 -11.39 16.81
C LEU A 252 2.06 -10.44 18.01
N SER A 253 2.05 -11.01 19.20
CA SER A 253 2.35 -10.34 20.47
C SER A 253 3.51 -11.05 21.17
N THR A 254 3.29 -11.66 22.33
CA THR A 254 4.25 -12.57 22.95
C THR A 254 4.27 -13.96 22.28
N THR A 255 3.18 -14.32 21.63
CA THR A 255 2.99 -15.52 20.83
C THR A 255 2.20 -15.18 19.60
N ILE A 256 2.21 -16.06 18.61
CA ILE A 256 1.34 -15.94 17.43
C ILE A 256 -0.08 -16.35 17.83
N CYS A 257 -1.09 -15.63 17.37
CA CYS A 257 -2.50 -15.94 17.59
C CYS A 257 -2.86 -17.32 17.01
N ALA A 258 -4.02 -17.86 17.43
CA ALA A 258 -4.44 -19.20 17.03
C ALA A 258 -4.86 -19.28 15.55
N ASP A 259 -5.31 -18.17 14.95
CA ASP A 259 -5.82 -18.12 13.58
C ASP A 259 -5.29 -16.87 12.84
N PRO A 260 -4.03 -16.88 12.38
CA PRO A 260 -3.45 -15.76 11.65
C PRO A 260 -4.17 -15.44 10.34
N ASP A 261 -4.80 -16.45 9.73
CA ASP A 261 -5.49 -16.31 8.44
C ASP A 261 -6.83 -15.58 8.56
N ARG A 262 -7.32 -15.40 9.78
CA ARG A 262 -8.56 -14.68 10.08
C ARG A 262 -8.36 -13.45 10.97
N THR A 263 -7.10 -13.06 11.19
CA THR A 263 -6.72 -11.85 11.90
C THR A 263 -6.17 -10.85 10.89
N PHE A 264 -6.64 -9.59 10.95
CA PHE A 264 -6.23 -8.57 9.98
C PHE A 264 -4.82 -8.06 10.25
N PHE A 265 -4.50 -7.75 11.51
CA PHE A 265 -3.20 -7.23 11.90
C PHE A 265 -2.22 -8.34 12.27
N TRP A 266 -1.04 -8.34 11.63
CA TRP A 266 0.06 -9.22 12.03
C TRP A 266 0.68 -8.77 13.35
N ASP A 267 1.03 -7.50 13.44
CA ASP A 267 1.53 -6.83 14.64
C ASP A 267 0.71 -5.57 14.94
N ALA A 268 1.23 -4.64 15.74
CA ALA A 268 0.49 -3.43 16.10
C ALA A 268 0.29 -2.43 14.94
N GLU A 269 0.99 -2.62 13.81
CA GLU A 269 1.03 -1.67 12.70
C GLU A 269 0.72 -2.30 11.34
N HIS A 270 1.08 -3.58 11.14
CA HIS A 270 1.12 -4.19 9.81
C HIS A 270 0.01 -5.23 9.62
N PRO A 271 -0.57 -5.33 8.40
CA PRO A 271 -1.50 -6.41 8.07
C PRO A 271 -0.82 -7.78 8.01
N THR A 272 -1.61 -8.82 8.22
CA THR A 272 -1.23 -10.19 7.85
C THR A 272 -1.14 -10.34 6.33
N VAL A 273 -0.60 -11.47 5.86
CA VAL A 273 -0.61 -11.83 4.43
C VAL A 273 -2.02 -11.75 3.82
N PHE A 274 -3.06 -12.11 4.55
CA PHE A 274 -4.45 -11.98 4.10
C PHE A 274 -4.90 -10.53 4.02
N GLY A 275 -4.52 -9.66 4.96
CA GLY A 275 -4.74 -8.22 4.89
C GLY A 275 -4.09 -7.62 3.65
N HIS A 276 -2.82 -7.96 3.39
CA HIS A 276 -2.12 -7.51 2.18
C HIS A 276 -2.75 -8.03 0.87
N ALA A 277 -3.36 -9.22 0.88
CA ALA A 277 -4.03 -9.76 -0.31
C ALA A 277 -5.20 -8.87 -0.78
N PHE A 278 -5.94 -8.23 0.14
CA PHE A 278 -7.00 -7.28 -0.23
C PHE A 278 -6.45 -6.03 -0.92
N PHE A 279 -5.33 -5.49 -0.44
CA PHE A 279 -4.65 -4.37 -1.12
C PHE A 279 -4.18 -4.79 -2.51
N ALA A 280 -3.61 -5.99 -2.64
CA ALA A 280 -3.15 -6.54 -3.92
C ALA A 280 -4.32 -6.69 -4.92
N VAL A 281 -5.39 -7.38 -4.55
CA VAL A 281 -6.55 -7.61 -5.44
C VAL A 281 -7.19 -6.29 -5.86
N THR A 282 -7.31 -5.32 -4.95
CA THR A 282 -7.84 -4.00 -5.27
C THR A 282 -6.94 -3.28 -6.28
N THR A 283 -5.62 -3.36 -6.10
CA THR A 283 -4.63 -2.79 -7.02
C THR A 283 -4.71 -3.45 -8.40
N GLU A 284 -4.73 -4.77 -8.47
CA GLU A 284 -4.82 -5.54 -9.71
C GLU A 284 -6.09 -5.21 -10.50
N ASN A 285 -7.23 -5.15 -9.83
CA ASN A 285 -8.51 -4.75 -10.43
C ASN A 285 -8.46 -3.30 -10.95
N THR A 286 -7.82 -2.41 -10.20
CA THR A 286 -7.67 -1.01 -10.60
C THR A 286 -6.77 -0.90 -11.83
N LEU A 287 -5.64 -1.60 -11.84
CA LEU A 287 -4.72 -1.67 -13.00
C LEU A 287 -5.39 -2.26 -14.24
N ALA A 288 -6.23 -3.30 -14.07
CA ALA A 288 -6.92 -3.97 -15.17
C ALA A 288 -7.98 -3.09 -15.86
N THR A 289 -8.52 -2.09 -15.16
CA THR A 289 -9.62 -1.24 -15.66
C THR A 289 -9.16 0.08 -16.25
N GLN A 290 -7.87 0.41 -16.14
CA GLN A 290 -7.32 1.67 -16.66
C GLN A 290 -6.77 1.51 -18.09
N ALA A 291 -6.88 2.59 -18.87
CA ALA A 291 -6.15 2.73 -20.13
C ALA A 291 -4.75 3.30 -19.84
N TRP A 292 -3.72 2.56 -20.22
CA TRP A 292 -2.31 2.91 -20.00
C TRP A 292 -1.63 3.40 -21.29
#